data_d359ea7921cf99a047347297b98cbc13
#
_entry.id   d359ea7921cf99a047347297b98cbc13
#
_cell.length_a   1.000
_cell.length_b   1.000
_cell.length_c   1.000
_cell.angle_alpha   90.00
_cell.angle_beta   90.00
_cell.angle_gamma   90.00
#
_symmetry.space_group_name_H-M   'P 1'
#
loop_
_entity.id
_entity.type
_entity.pdbx_description
1 polymer ?
#
loop_
_entity_poly.entity_id
_entity_poly.type
_entity_poly.pdbx_seq_one_letter_code
_entity_poly.pdbx_strand_id
1 'polypeptide(L)'
;LCRELPGLVTEPPPPPGTQVNLDDRVDRTRPEDGDERVFTYPASRPGAEPEIVEVRLRPSEGGWETVRVGFRTTTEPTGVRAWLQTPPASFAFVALTLLVAYMLVRPGSLLRRWLAVTRQAVAEHRRLVVGTVVALYGVFGLGVLAGSGMPDTCDVAVVEIVQGAITSLGAAAAYGSGDVPRAAAVTFYQNFVVVTLSVTFTLAAVLGVPAYLFAAFSFFAQGMPFGMIGGGDALQLLVLLVVLVLELTSYFLVVAGGGMLLATVWRHGFAGIPARFRQLLS
;
A
#
# COMPACT_ATOMS: atom_id res chain seq x y z
N LEU A 1 -11.63 22.06 -9.52
CA LEU A 1 -11.63 20.60 -9.80
C LEU A 1 -12.29 19.85 -8.64
N CYS A 2 -11.77 19.94 -7.40
CA CYS A 2 -12.38 19.23 -6.26
C CYS A 2 -13.75 19.74 -5.82
N ARG A 3 -14.18 20.93 -6.22
CA ARG A 3 -15.56 21.44 -6.02
C ARG A 3 -16.58 20.78 -6.95
N GLU A 4 -16.15 20.32 -8.10
CA GLU A 4 -16.98 19.61 -9.07
C GLU A 4 -16.89 18.08 -8.91
N LEU A 5 -15.94 17.63 -8.12
CA LEU A 5 -15.70 16.24 -7.77
C LEU A 5 -16.61 15.64 -6.67
N PRO A 6 -17.34 16.38 -5.79
CA PRO A 6 -18.26 15.74 -4.84
C PRO A 6 -19.30 14.84 -5.50
N GLY A 7 -19.63 15.08 -6.77
CA GLY A 7 -20.47 14.19 -7.56
C GLY A 7 -19.72 13.06 -8.30
N LEU A 8 -18.39 13.14 -8.37
CA LEU A 8 -17.51 12.17 -9.06
C LEU A 8 -16.72 11.28 -8.09
N VAL A 9 -16.60 11.72 -6.83
CA VAL A 9 -15.95 10.98 -5.71
C VAL A 9 -16.96 10.18 -4.90
N THR A 10 -18.25 10.46 -5.04
CA THR A 10 -19.25 9.41 -4.83
C THR A 10 -18.86 8.30 -5.78
N GLU A 11 -18.41 7.18 -5.21
CA GLU A 11 -18.02 5.93 -5.85
C GLU A 11 -18.62 5.79 -7.27
N PRO A 12 -17.87 5.29 -8.25
CA PRO A 12 -18.35 5.25 -9.61
C PRO A 12 -19.79 4.75 -9.63
N PRO A 13 -20.69 5.36 -10.40
CA PRO A 13 -22.07 4.89 -10.48
C PRO A 13 -22.04 3.39 -10.71
N PRO A 14 -23.01 2.64 -10.13
CA PRO A 14 -23.02 1.20 -10.28
C PRO A 14 -22.86 0.87 -11.75
N PRO A 15 -21.95 -0.05 -12.09
CA PRO A 15 -21.77 -0.45 -13.48
C PRO A 15 -23.12 -0.84 -14.10
N PRO A 16 -23.35 -0.59 -15.39
CA PRO A 16 -24.60 -0.94 -16.05
C PRO A 16 -24.97 -2.41 -15.82
N GLY A 17 -26.23 -2.67 -15.49
CA GLY A 17 -26.73 -4.03 -15.20
C GLY A 17 -26.60 -4.48 -13.76
N THR A 18 -26.13 -3.63 -12.84
CA THR A 18 -26.14 -3.93 -11.40
C THR A 18 -27.58 -3.95 -10.87
N GLN A 19 -27.98 -5.04 -10.22
CA GLN A 19 -29.25 -5.20 -9.55
C GLN A 19 -29.00 -5.21 -8.03
N VAL A 20 -29.68 -4.32 -7.31
CA VAL A 20 -29.58 -4.23 -5.84
C VAL A 20 -30.81 -4.87 -5.24
N ASN A 21 -30.60 -5.84 -4.35
CA ASN A 21 -31.70 -6.44 -3.60
C ASN A 21 -32.01 -5.60 -2.36
N LEU A 22 -33.06 -4.82 -2.42
CA LEU A 22 -33.48 -3.91 -1.36
C LEU A 22 -34.19 -4.64 -0.19
N ASP A 23 -34.65 -5.85 -0.41
CA ASP A 23 -35.37 -6.65 0.59
C ASP A 23 -34.42 -7.29 1.62
N ASP A 24 -33.18 -7.55 1.23
CA ASP A 24 -32.15 -8.17 2.07
C ASP A 24 -31.26 -7.12 2.77
N ARG A 25 -31.90 -6.13 3.37
CA ARG A 25 -31.19 -5.08 4.11
C ARG A 25 -30.55 -5.63 5.39
N VAL A 26 -29.25 -5.37 5.57
CA VAL A 26 -28.52 -5.65 6.81
C VAL A 26 -28.11 -4.35 7.47
N ASP A 27 -28.51 -4.14 8.73
CA ASP A 27 -28.03 -3.02 9.55
C ASP A 27 -26.61 -3.34 10.04
N ARG A 28 -25.66 -2.50 9.70
CA ARG A 28 -24.23 -2.56 10.06
C ARG A 28 -23.78 -1.40 10.94
N THR A 29 -24.73 -0.63 11.46
CA THR A 29 -24.44 0.51 12.32
C THR A 29 -23.61 0.08 13.53
N ARG A 30 -22.53 0.81 13.81
CA ARG A 30 -21.64 0.57 14.93
C ARG A 30 -21.65 1.77 15.88
N PRO A 31 -21.26 1.60 17.16
CA PRO A 31 -21.18 2.70 18.12
C PRO A 31 -20.24 3.84 17.64
N GLU A 32 -19.22 3.50 16.86
CA GLU A 32 -18.27 4.45 16.30
C GLU A 32 -18.83 5.31 15.15
N ASP A 33 -19.95 4.91 14.55
CA ASP A 33 -20.60 5.67 13.48
C ASP A 33 -21.38 6.90 14.02
N GLY A 34 -21.45 7.10 15.35
CA GLY A 34 -22.16 8.19 15.99
C GLY A 34 -23.65 8.16 15.69
N ASP A 35 -24.19 9.27 15.16
CA ASP A 35 -25.59 9.39 14.80
C ASP A 35 -25.92 8.81 13.40
N GLU A 36 -24.93 8.33 12.67
CA GLU A 36 -25.14 7.77 11.33
C GLU A 36 -25.65 6.32 11.41
N ARG A 37 -26.53 5.97 10.48
CA ARG A 37 -26.99 4.61 10.26
C ARG A 37 -26.34 4.04 9.01
N VAL A 38 -25.81 2.84 9.12
CA VAL A 38 -25.12 2.15 8.02
C VAL A 38 -25.90 0.90 7.64
N PHE A 39 -26.39 0.88 6.41
CA PHE A 39 -27.10 -0.26 5.86
C PHE A 39 -26.33 -0.85 4.68
N THR A 40 -26.33 -2.17 4.57
CA THR A 40 -25.78 -2.87 3.42
C THR A 40 -26.86 -3.69 2.72
N TYR A 41 -26.78 -3.67 1.38
CA TYR A 41 -27.68 -4.37 0.48
C TYR A 41 -26.87 -5.28 -0.44
N PRO A 42 -27.26 -6.55 -0.62
CA PRO A 42 -26.65 -7.39 -1.65
C PRO A 42 -26.89 -6.81 -3.03
N ALA A 43 -25.86 -6.84 -3.85
CA ALA A 43 -25.94 -6.44 -5.25
C ALA A 43 -25.34 -7.53 -6.13
N SER A 44 -25.88 -7.71 -7.32
CA SER A 44 -25.39 -8.69 -8.28
C SER A 44 -25.36 -8.12 -9.68
N ARG A 45 -24.47 -8.66 -10.49
CA ARG A 45 -24.29 -8.28 -11.89
C ARG A 45 -23.92 -9.54 -12.68
N PRO A 46 -24.49 -9.72 -13.89
CA PRO A 46 -24.16 -10.88 -14.71
C PRO A 46 -22.65 -10.98 -14.98
N GLY A 47 -22.05 -12.12 -14.63
CA GLY A 47 -20.62 -12.38 -14.85
C GLY A 47 -19.66 -11.67 -13.88
N ALA A 48 -20.16 -10.99 -12.86
CA ALA A 48 -19.36 -10.38 -11.79
C ALA A 48 -19.48 -11.16 -10.47
N GLU A 49 -18.52 -10.95 -9.60
CA GLU A 49 -18.59 -11.46 -8.23
C GLU A 49 -19.69 -10.74 -7.44
N PRO A 50 -20.23 -11.37 -6.37
CA PRO A 50 -21.22 -10.72 -5.51
C PRO A 50 -20.70 -9.39 -4.97
N GLU A 51 -21.54 -8.38 -5.01
CA GLU A 51 -21.25 -7.03 -4.57
C GLU A 51 -22.19 -6.64 -3.42
N ILE A 52 -21.81 -5.66 -2.61
CA ILE A 52 -22.71 -5.01 -1.65
C ILE A 52 -22.77 -3.52 -1.92
N VAL A 53 -23.94 -2.96 -1.70
CA VAL A 53 -24.16 -1.51 -1.63
C VAL A 53 -24.23 -1.12 -0.17
N GLU A 54 -23.37 -0.20 0.24
CA GLU A 54 -23.42 0.42 1.57
C GLU A 54 -24.10 1.78 1.47
N VAL A 55 -25.12 2.02 2.27
CA VAL A 55 -25.83 3.28 2.37
C VAL A 55 -25.64 3.84 3.76
N ARG A 56 -25.13 5.07 3.88
CA ARG A 56 -25.03 5.80 5.15
C ARG A 56 -26.09 6.89 5.19
N LEU A 57 -26.84 6.92 6.30
CA LEU A 57 -27.88 7.85 6.56
C LEU A 57 -27.54 8.67 7.81
N ARG A 58 -27.78 9.98 7.78
CA ARG A 58 -27.65 10.88 8.91
C ARG A 58 -29.01 11.49 9.27
N PRO A 59 -29.32 11.70 10.58
CA PRO A 59 -30.52 12.45 10.96
C PRO A 59 -30.49 13.87 10.40
N SER A 60 -31.60 14.34 9.84
CA SER A 60 -31.82 15.69 9.35
C SER A 60 -33.15 16.23 9.86
N GLU A 61 -33.38 17.54 9.80
CA GLU A 61 -34.62 18.20 10.32
C GLU A 61 -35.92 17.64 9.69
N GLY A 62 -35.85 16.99 8.52
CA GLY A 62 -36.97 16.37 7.83
C GLY A 62 -37.02 14.84 7.87
N GLY A 63 -36.10 14.17 8.58
CA GLY A 63 -35.98 12.71 8.60
C GLY A 63 -34.56 12.22 8.47
N TRP A 64 -34.28 11.35 7.52
CA TRP A 64 -32.95 10.80 7.23
C TRP A 64 -32.43 11.31 5.88
N GLU A 65 -31.21 11.81 5.88
CA GLU A 65 -30.50 12.22 4.67
C GLU A 65 -29.46 11.16 4.30
N THR A 66 -29.39 10.81 3.02
CA THR A 66 -28.36 9.93 2.52
C THR A 66 -27.04 10.71 2.39
N VAL A 67 -26.08 10.35 3.23
CA VAL A 67 -24.75 10.98 3.26
C VAL A 67 -23.80 10.31 2.29
N ARG A 68 -23.96 8.98 2.11
CA ARG A 68 -23.07 8.17 1.28
C ARG A 68 -23.78 6.95 0.72
N VAL A 69 -23.46 6.62 -0.53
CA VAL A 69 -23.79 5.34 -1.15
C VAL A 69 -22.49 4.77 -1.71
N GLY A 70 -22.11 3.60 -1.26
CA GLY A 70 -20.86 2.95 -1.66
C GLY A 70 -21.08 1.57 -2.25
N PHE A 71 -20.34 1.25 -3.34
CA PHE A 71 -20.27 -0.09 -3.88
C PHE A 71 -18.98 -0.78 -3.42
N ARG A 72 -19.13 -2.00 -2.88
CA ARG A 72 -18.00 -2.84 -2.51
C ARG A 72 -18.17 -4.24 -3.08
N THR A 73 -17.10 -4.80 -3.62
CA THR A 73 -17.06 -6.23 -3.90
C THR A 73 -16.98 -6.98 -2.58
N THR A 74 -17.82 -8.00 -2.42
CA THR A 74 -17.79 -8.92 -1.27
C THR A 74 -16.75 -10.00 -1.42
N THR A 75 -15.71 -9.77 -2.20
CA THR A 75 -14.65 -10.76 -2.38
C THR A 75 -14.01 -11.03 -1.04
N GLU A 76 -14.49 -12.09 -0.38
CA GLU A 76 -13.76 -12.60 0.78
C GLU A 76 -12.34 -12.91 0.34
N PRO A 77 -11.34 -12.48 1.13
CA PRO A 77 -9.96 -12.75 0.77
C PRO A 77 -9.78 -14.26 0.60
N THR A 78 -9.27 -14.69 -0.56
CA THR A 78 -9.01 -16.10 -0.88
C THR A 78 -7.51 -16.42 -0.77
N GLY A 79 -7.18 -17.69 -0.67
CA GLY A 79 -5.79 -18.17 -0.68
C GLY A 79 -4.96 -17.61 0.48
N VAL A 80 -3.78 -17.06 0.18
CA VAL A 80 -2.86 -16.53 1.20
C VAL A 80 -3.46 -15.38 1.97
N ARG A 81 -4.25 -14.52 1.34
CA ARG A 81 -4.92 -13.39 2.01
C ARG A 81 -5.95 -13.87 3.03
N ALA A 82 -6.71 -14.92 2.72
CA ALA A 82 -7.63 -15.55 3.68
C ALA A 82 -6.87 -16.15 4.86
N TRP A 83 -5.77 -16.87 4.59
CA TRP A 83 -4.93 -17.43 5.64
C TRP A 83 -4.35 -16.34 6.56
N LEU A 84 -3.90 -15.21 6.02
CA LEU A 84 -3.39 -14.08 6.80
C LEU A 84 -4.44 -13.47 7.75
N GLN A 85 -5.72 -13.74 7.54
CA GLN A 85 -6.80 -13.33 8.45
C GLN A 85 -6.99 -14.30 9.63
N THR A 86 -6.22 -15.38 9.71
CA THR A 86 -6.34 -16.40 10.76
C THR A 86 -5.32 -16.22 11.87
N PRO A 87 -5.62 -16.62 13.12
CA PRO A 87 -4.66 -16.56 14.23
C PRO A 87 -3.32 -17.29 13.97
N PRO A 88 -3.29 -18.48 13.31
CA PRO A 88 -2.02 -19.13 12.97
C PRO A 88 -1.06 -18.27 12.15
N ALA A 89 -1.58 -17.38 11.30
CA ALA A 89 -0.74 -16.48 10.51
C ALA A 89 0.00 -15.46 11.38
N SER A 90 -0.64 -14.92 12.42
CA SER A 90 -0.01 -14.02 13.40
C SER A 90 1.16 -14.71 14.10
N PHE A 91 0.97 -15.96 14.56
CA PHE A 91 2.05 -16.74 15.16
C PHE A 91 3.18 -17.04 14.18
N ALA A 92 2.87 -17.42 12.95
CA ALA A 92 3.86 -17.66 11.90
C ALA A 92 4.68 -16.40 11.60
N PHE A 93 4.03 -15.23 11.56
CA PHE A 93 4.70 -13.95 11.33
C PHE A 93 5.64 -13.58 12.49
N VAL A 94 5.21 -13.75 13.74
CA VAL A 94 6.05 -13.54 14.91
C VAL A 94 7.25 -14.48 14.89
N ALA A 95 7.03 -15.77 14.61
CA ALA A 95 8.11 -16.76 14.52
C ALA A 95 9.11 -16.40 13.41
N LEU A 96 8.62 -15.98 12.24
CA LEU A 96 9.46 -15.51 11.12
C LEU A 96 10.28 -14.27 11.53
N THR A 97 9.67 -13.32 12.20
CA THR A 97 10.33 -12.10 12.68
C THR A 97 11.47 -12.44 13.66
N LEU A 98 11.20 -13.34 14.61
CA LEU A 98 12.21 -13.80 15.57
C LEU A 98 13.34 -14.57 14.88
N LEU A 99 13.01 -15.40 13.88
CA LEU A 99 14.01 -16.12 13.09
C LEU A 99 14.91 -15.14 12.32
N VAL A 100 14.32 -14.14 11.66
CA VAL A 100 15.08 -13.09 10.95
C VAL A 100 15.97 -12.33 11.93
N ALA A 101 15.45 -11.92 13.08
CA ALA A 101 16.23 -11.25 14.12
C ALA A 101 17.39 -12.12 14.61
N TYR A 102 17.14 -13.40 14.87
CA TYR A 102 18.19 -14.37 15.23
C TYR A 102 19.26 -14.49 14.14
N MET A 103 18.86 -14.60 12.87
CA MET A 103 19.80 -14.67 11.75
C MET A 103 20.61 -13.38 11.58
N LEU A 104 20.07 -12.23 11.94
CA LEU A 104 20.79 -10.94 11.93
C LEU A 104 21.86 -10.89 13.01
N VAL A 105 21.59 -11.46 14.18
CA VAL A 105 22.53 -11.47 15.32
C VAL A 105 23.59 -12.57 15.16
N ARG A 106 23.23 -13.76 14.66
CA ARG A 106 24.11 -14.91 14.55
C ARG A 106 25.26 -14.68 13.58
N PRO A 107 26.54 -14.75 14.03
CA PRO A 107 27.71 -14.67 13.14
C PRO A 107 27.67 -15.78 12.06
N GLY A 108 28.00 -15.42 10.82
CA GLY A 108 28.10 -16.39 9.72
C GLY A 108 26.77 -16.90 9.16
N SER A 109 25.62 -16.33 9.60
CA SER A 109 24.31 -16.66 9.02
C SER A 109 24.22 -16.27 7.54
N LEU A 110 23.37 -16.96 6.79
CA LEU A 110 23.10 -16.63 5.38
C LEU A 110 22.68 -15.16 5.21
N LEU A 111 21.79 -14.67 6.08
CA LEU A 111 21.30 -13.30 6.02
C LEU A 111 22.42 -12.28 6.18
N ARG A 112 23.37 -12.50 7.11
CA ARG A 112 24.53 -11.61 7.27
C ARG A 112 25.47 -11.65 6.07
N ARG A 113 25.65 -12.82 5.45
CA ARG A 113 26.44 -12.93 4.21
C ARG A 113 25.77 -12.14 3.08
N TRP A 114 24.47 -12.29 2.92
CA TRP A 114 23.70 -11.52 1.93
C TRP A 114 23.78 -10.01 2.17
N LEU A 115 23.65 -9.58 3.43
CA LEU A 115 23.81 -8.18 3.80
C LEU A 115 25.23 -7.66 3.50
N ALA A 116 26.25 -8.48 3.70
CA ALA A 116 27.62 -8.09 3.37
C ALA A 116 27.79 -7.87 1.86
N VAL A 117 27.27 -8.78 1.02
CA VAL A 117 27.28 -8.64 -0.44
C VAL A 117 26.48 -7.42 -0.89
N THR A 118 25.31 -7.20 -0.31
CA THR A 118 24.48 -6.02 -0.60
C THR A 118 25.21 -4.72 -0.23
N ARG A 119 25.84 -4.66 0.93
CA ARG A 119 26.66 -3.51 1.36
C ARG A 119 27.80 -3.23 0.39
N GLN A 120 28.47 -4.27 -0.07
CA GLN A 120 29.53 -4.12 -1.07
C GLN A 120 28.98 -3.57 -2.38
N ALA A 121 27.90 -4.13 -2.92
CA ALA A 121 27.27 -3.64 -4.14
C ALA A 121 26.81 -2.18 -4.03
N VAL A 122 26.23 -1.79 -2.89
CA VAL A 122 25.85 -0.39 -2.61
C VAL A 122 27.08 0.50 -2.54
N ALA A 123 28.19 0.06 -1.92
CA ALA A 123 29.44 0.83 -1.85
C ALA A 123 30.05 1.06 -3.23
N GLU A 124 30.10 0.03 -4.07
CA GLU A 124 30.59 0.10 -5.45
C GLU A 124 29.77 1.07 -6.33
N HIS A 125 28.46 1.16 -6.10
CA HIS A 125 27.55 2.00 -6.87
C HIS A 125 26.97 3.17 -6.06
N ARG A 126 27.71 3.63 -5.04
CA ARG A 126 27.23 4.62 -4.06
C ARG A 126 26.57 5.84 -4.68
N ARG A 127 27.17 6.40 -5.74
CA ARG A 127 26.63 7.61 -6.39
C ARG A 127 25.26 7.35 -7.03
N LEU A 128 25.08 6.20 -7.65
CA LEU A 128 23.81 5.80 -8.26
C LEU A 128 22.76 5.57 -7.16
N VAL A 129 23.10 4.82 -6.11
CA VAL A 129 22.15 4.50 -5.03
C VAL A 129 21.73 5.79 -4.31
N VAL A 130 22.68 6.64 -3.91
CA VAL A 130 22.36 7.91 -3.25
C VAL A 130 21.57 8.82 -4.18
N GLY A 131 21.94 8.92 -5.45
CA GLY A 131 21.20 9.71 -6.43
C GLY A 131 19.75 9.23 -6.60
N THR A 132 19.54 7.92 -6.69
CA THR A 132 18.19 7.32 -6.76
C THR A 132 17.36 7.63 -5.50
N VAL A 133 17.95 7.41 -4.33
CA VAL A 133 17.25 7.67 -3.05
C VAL A 133 16.87 9.14 -2.93
N VAL A 134 17.81 10.06 -3.19
CA VAL A 134 17.55 11.51 -3.12
C VAL A 134 16.50 11.93 -4.16
N ALA A 135 16.59 11.43 -5.39
CA ALA A 135 15.62 11.76 -6.43
C ALA A 135 14.19 11.27 -6.06
N LEU A 136 14.06 10.04 -5.57
CA LEU A 136 12.74 9.48 -5.21
C LEU A 136 12.15 10.13 -3.95
N TYR A 137 12.96 10.48 -2.95
CA TYR A 137 12.50 11.34 -1.85
C TYR A 137 12.11 12.73 -2.32
N GLY A 138 12.83 13.29 -3.29
CA GLY A 138 12.45 14.55 -3.93
C GLY A 138 11.08 14.46 -4.62
N VAL A 139 10.84 13.38 -5.37
CA VAL A 139 9.56 13.13 -6.03
C VAL A 139 8.43 12.94 -5.01
N PHE A 140 8.66 12.19 -3.93
CA PHE A 140 7.72 12.06 -2.83
C PHE A 140 7.43 13.43 -2.18
N GLY A 141 8.47 14.22 -1.90
CA GLY A 141 8.34 15.58 -1.36
C GLY A 141 7.56 16.53 -2.29
N LEU A 142 7.72 16.41 -3.61
CA LEU A 142 6.89 17.13 -4.57
C LEU A 142 5.41 16.71 -4.48
N GLY A 143 5.13 15.43 -4.26
CA GLY A 143 3.79 14.95 -3.98
C GLY A 143 3.21 15.57 -2.71
N VAL A 144 3.99 15.61 -1.62
CA VAL A 144 3.60 16.28 -0.35
C VAL A 144 3.28 17.76 -0.58
N LEU A 145 4.16 18.47 -1.31
CA LEU A 145 3.92 19.88 -1.65
C LEU A 145 2.67 20.06 -2.52
N ALA A 146 2.44 19.18 -3.48
CA ALA A 146 1.23 19.21 -4.29
C ALA A 146 -0.02 18.99 -3.42
N GLY A 147 0.02 18.03 -2.49
CA GLY A 147 -1.06 17.77 -1.54
C GLY A 147 -1.35 18.95 -0.63
N SER A 148 -0.31 19.57 -0.06
CA SER A 148 -0.47 20.72 0.85
C SER A 148 -1.06 21.98 0.18
N GLY A 149 -1.01 22.05 -1.14
CA GLY A 149 -1.66 23.11 -1.93
C GLY A 149 -3.08 22.78 -2.38
N MET A 150 -3.61 21.60 -2.02
CA MET A 150 -4.98 21.24 -2.35
C MET A 150 -5.98 21.92 -1.42
N PRO A 151 -7.19 22.28 -1.91
CA PRO A 151 -8.25 22.80 -1.06
C PRO A 151 -8.73 21.73 -0.05
N ASP A 152 -9.16 22.17 1.16
CA ASP A 152 -9.68 21.29 2.22
C ASP A 152 -10.84 20.40 1.74
N THR A 153 -11.59 20.82 0.72
CA THR A 153 -12.64 20.00 0.07
C THR A 153 -12.11 18.73 -0.62
N CYS A 154 -10.81 18.61 -0.84
CA CYS A 154 -10.18 17.43 -1.38
C CYS A 154 -9.82 16.39 -0.29
N ASP A 155 -9.75 16.80 0.98
CA ASP A 155 -9.34 15.92 2.09
C ASP A 155 -10.24 14.69 2.20
N VAL A 156 -11.55 14.89 2.15
CA VAL A 156 -12.54 13.80 2.21
C VAL A 156 -12.33 12.81 1.07
N ALA A 157 -12.12 13.31 -0.14
CA ALA A 157 -11.92 12.49 -1.33
C ALA A 157 -10.64 11.63 -1.23
N VAL A 158 -9.56 12.22 -0.73
CA VAL A 158 -8.28 11.51 -0.57
C VAL A 158 -8.37 10.48 0.56
N VAL A 159 -8.98 10.83 1.69
CA VAL A 159 -9.23 9.88 2.79
C VAL A 159 -10.06 8.70 2.29
N GLU A 160 -11.09 8.92 1.49
CA GLU A 160 -11.91 7.84 0.91
C GLU A 160 -11.11 6.94 -0.05
N ILE A 161 -10.28 7.52 -0.91
CA ILE A 161 -9.41 6.75 -1.81
C ILE A 161 -8.45 5.87 -1.00
N VAL A 162 -7.81 6.43 0.04
CA VAL A 162 -6.88 5.70 0.91
C VAL A 162 -7.61 4.59 1.68
N GLN A 163 -8.76 4.89 2.27
CA GLN A 163 -9.58 3.89 2.97
C GLN A 163 -10.10 2.81 2.02
N GLY A 164 -10.52 3.19 0.81
CA GLY A 164 -10.92 2.26 -0.24
C GLY A 164 -9.78 1.33 -0.62
N ALA A 165 -8.56 1.85 -0.79
CA ALA A 165 -7.38 1.04 -1.05
C ALA A 165 -7.08 0.07 0.11
N ILE A 166 -7.08 0.53 1.37
CA ILE A 166 -6.87 -0.32 2.55
C ILE A 166 -7.93 -1.43 2.63
N THR A 167 -9.18 -1.11 2.33
CA THR A 167 -10.30 -2.07 2.36
C THR A 167 -10.16 -3.10 1.25
N SER A 168 -9.85 -2.67 0.02
CA SER A 168 -9.68 -3.57 -1.13
C SER A 168 -8.52 -4.56 -0.96
N LEU A 169 -7.52 -4.19 -0.15
CA LEU A 169 -6.39 -5.05 0.20
C LEU A 169 -6.74 -6.08 1.30
N GLY A 170 -7.95 -6.02 1.87
CA GLY A 170 -8.34 -6.85 3.02
C GLY A 170 -7.63 -6.47 4.32
N ALA A 171 -6.97 -5.31 4.37
CA ALA A 171 -6.21 -4.86 5.51
C ALA A 171 -7.10 -4.22 6.60
N ALA A 172 -8.25 -3.65 6.23
CA ALA A 172 -9.16 -2.98 7.16
C ALA A 172 -9.59 -3.87 8.34
N ALA A 173 -9.92 -5.15 8.07
CA ALA A 173 -10.29 -6.10 9.11
C ALA A 173 -9.11 -6.43 10.06
N ALA A 174 -7.88 -6.47 9.54
CA ALA A 174 -6.69 -6.71 10.34
C ALA A 174 -6.37 -5.52 11.24
N TYR A 175 -6.44 -4.29 10.71
CA TYR A 175 -6.21 -3.08 11.49
C TYR A 175 -7.30 -2.83 12.55
N GLY A 176 -8.57 -3.10 12.21
CA GLY A 176 -9.68 -2.96 13.15
C GLY A 176 -9.76 -4.03 14.24
N SER A 177 -8.99 -5.13 14.12
CA SER A 177 -9.04 -6.24 15.08
C SER A 177 -8.28 -5.98 16.39
N GLY A 178 -7.40 -4.97 16.44
CA GLY A 178 -6.45 -4.75 17.54
C GLY A 178 -5.33 -5.81 17.63
N ASP A 179 -5.31 -6.81 16.74
CA ASP A 179 -4.24 -7.82 16.64
C ASP A 179 -3.07 -7.25 15.86
N VAL A 180 -2.11 -6.64 16.57
CA VAL A 180 -0.92 -6.02 15.98
C VAL A 180 -0.09 -6.99 15.11
N PRO A 181 0.21 -8.23 15.54
CA PRO A 181 0.91 -9.20 14.70
C PRO A 181 0.17 -9.51 13.39
N ARG A 182 -1.16 -9.60 13.43
CA ARG A 182 -1.98 -9.83 12.24
C ARG A 182 -1.93 -8.64 11.29
N ALA A 183 -2.11 -7.43 11.82
CA ALA A 183 -1.99 -6.21 11.02
C ALA A 183 -0.61 -6.10 10.36
N ALA A 184 0.45 -6.38 11.12
CA ALA A 184 1.81 -6.40 10.60
C ALA A 184 2.03 -7.48 9.53
N ALA A 185 1.46 -8.68 9.69
CA ALA A 185 1.56 -9.76 8.70
C ALA A 185 0.90 -9.39 7.37
N VAL A 186 -0.30 -8.80 7.41
CA VAL A 186 -1.03 -8.33 6.23
C VAL A 186 -0.25 -7.21 5.53
N THR A 187 0.24 -6.24 6.29
CA THR A 187 1.05 -5.13 5.76
C THR A 187 2.34 -5.64 5.12
N PHE A 188 3.05 -6.53 5.81
CA PHE A 188 4.27 -7.14 5.27
C PHE A 188 4.00 -7.91 3.97
N TYR A 189 2.97 -8.72 3.93
CA TYR A 189 2.60 -9.44 2.72
C TYR A 189 2.32 -8.48 1.56
N GLN A 190 1.51 -7.46 1.79
CA GLN A 190 1.18 -6.48 0.76
C GLN A 190 2.42 -5.73 0.28
N ASN A 191 3.21 -5.18 1.19
CA ASN A 191 4.33 -4.32 0.84
C ASN A 191 5.52 -5.10 0.33
N PHE A 192 5.85 -6.22 0.96
CA PHE A 192 7.02 -7.01 0.57
C PHE A 192 6.71 -7.98 -0.58
N VAL A 193 5.67 -8.81 -0.47
CA VAL A 193 5.41 -9.84 -1.48
C VAL A 193 4.75 -9.25 -2.72
N VAL A 194 3.69 -8.45 -2.56
CA VAL A 194 2.94 -7.92 -3.70
C VAL A 194 3.67 -6.74 -4.32
N VAL A 195 3.94 -5.67 -3.57
CA VAL A 195 4.52 -4.44 -4.14
C VAL A 195 6.01 -4.62 -4.45
N THR A 196 6.81 -5.10 -3.48
CA THR A 196 8.26 -5.18 -3.67
C THR A 196 8.66 -6.31 -4.60
N LEU A 197 8.30 -7.56 -4.29
CA LEU A 197 8.75 -8.72 -5.09
C LEU A 197 8.00 -8.85 -6.41
N SER A 198 6.66 -8.78 -6.40
CA SER A 198 5.90 -9.05 -7.62
C SER A 198 5.89 -7.88 -8.60
N VAL A 199 5.90 -6.64 -8.13
CA VAL A 199 5.84 -5.46 -9.01
C VAL A 199 7.22 -4.81 -9.15
N THR A 200 7.75 -4.21 -8.07
CA THR A 200 8.94 -3.37 -8.15
C THR A 200 10.18 -4.16 -8.58
N PHE A 201 10.41 -5.34 -8.01
CA PHE A 201 11.54 -6.19 -8.38
C PHE A 201 11.43 -6.70 -9.81
N THR A 202 10.23 -7.10 -10.25
CA THR A 202 10.01 -7.54 -11.64
C THR A 202 10.29 -6.42 -12.63
N LEU A 203 9.80 -5.20 -12.35
CA LEU A 203 10.08 -4.02 -13.16
C LEU A 203 11.58 -3.62 -13.11
N ALA A 204 12.24 -3.79 -11.96
CA ALA A 204 13.67 -3.54 -11.80
C ALA A 204 14.51 -4.55 -12.59
N ALA A 205 14.08 -5.80 -12.68
CA ALA A 205 14.77 -6.85 -13.45
C ALA A 205 14.76 -6.57 -14.97
N VAL A 206 13.77 -5.82 -15.49
CA VAL A 206 13.72 -5.37 -16.89
C VAL A 206 14.54 -4.09 -17.07
N LEU A 207 15.85 -4.15 -16.82
CA LEU A 207 16.82 -3.04 -16.92
C LEU A 207 16.49 -1.79 -16.08
N GLY A 208 15.61 -1.89 -15.13
CA GLY A 208 15.31 -0.85 -14.14
C GLY A 208 14.47 0.33 -14.62
N VAL A 209 14.46 0.68 -15.91
CA VAL A 209 13.74 1.86 -16.41
C VAL A 209 12.25 1.85 -16.03
N PRO A 210 11.49 0.75 -16.24
CA PRO A 210 10.09 0.69 -15.81
C PRO A 210 9.93 0.86 -14.31
N ALA A 211 10.87 0.36 -13.50
CA ALA A 211 10.83 0.52 -12.04
C ALA A 211 10.99 1.99 -11.62
N TYR A 212 11.88 2.75 -12.26
CA TYR A 212 12.04 4.18 -12.00
C TYR A 212 10.78 4.97 -12.35
N LEU A 213 10.17 4.70 -13.50
CA LEU A 213 8.93 5.38 -13.93
C LEU A 213 7.77 5.05 -12.98
N PHE A 214 7.60 3.77 -12.67
CA PHE A 214 6.58 3.32 -11.73
C PHE A 214 6.79 3.94 -10.33
N ALA A 215 8.02 3.90 -9.82
CA ALA A 215 8.36 4.47 -8.53
C ALA A 215 8.12 5.98 -8.48
N ALA A 216 8.56 6.72 -9.50
CA ALA A 216 8.34 8.16 -9.55
C ALA A 216 6.86 8.52 -9.52
N PHE A 217 6.04 7.87 -10.35
CA PHE A 217 4.59 8.10 -10.36
C PHE A 217 3.94 7.69 -9.03
N SER A 218 4.25 6.47 -8.56
CA SER A 218 3.65 5.90 -7.35
C SER A 218 3.98 6.71 -6.10
N PHE A 219 5.24 7.12 -5.92
CA PHE A 219 5.65 7.89 -4.73
C PHE A 219 5.22 9.34 -4.78
N PHE A 220 5.11 9.94 -5.97
CA PHE A 220 4.44 11.23 -6.11
C PHE A 220 2.99 11.15 -5.62
N ALA A 221 2.23 10.17 -6.13
CA ALA A 221 0.83 9.98 -5.75
C ALA A 221 0.68 9.67 -4.25
N GLN A 222 1.57 8.85 -3.68
CA GLN A 222 1.56 8.54 -2.25
C GLN A 222 1.96 9.73 -1.38
N GLY A 223 2.75 10.66 -1.88
CA GLY A 223 3.12 11.89 -1.15
C GLY A 223 1.93 12.83 -0.94
N MET A 224 0.98 12.90 -1.87
CA MET A 224 -0.14 13.85 -1.80
C MET A 224 -0.96 13.73 -0.51
N PRO A 225 -1.43 12.55 -0.07
CA PRO A 225 -2.15 12.41 1.20
C PRO A 225 -1.38 12.94 2.41
N PHE A 226 -0.05 12.76 2.43
CA PHE A 226 0.77 13.26 3.54
C PHE A 226 0.83 14.79 3.58
N GLY A 227 0.72 15.45 2.44
CA GLY A 227 0.64 16.92 2.37
C GLY A 227 -0.69 17.48 2.89
N MET A 228 -1.75 16.66 2.86
CA MET A 228 -3.09 17.05 3.29
C MET A 228 -3.32 16.77 4.80
N ILE A 229 -2.54 15.89 5.41
CA ILE A 229 -2.64 15.60 6.85
C ILE A 229 -2.15 16.82 7.62
N GLY A 230 -3.09 17.70 7.96
CA GLY A 230 -2.86 18.85 8.81
C GLY A 230 -3.03 18.49 10.29
N GLY A 231 -1.95 18.52 11.06
CA GLY A 231 -2.02 18.52 12.53
C GLY A 231 -2.33 17.16 13.17
N GLY A 232 -1.29 16.43 13.53
CA GLY A 232 -1.38 15.26 14.42
C GLY A 232 -0.57 15.50 15.70
N ASP A 233 -0.71 14.63 16.68
CA ASP A 233 0.20 14.59 17.81
C ASP A 233 1.65 14.42 17.35
N ALA A 234 2.57 15.22 17.88
CA ALA A 234 3.97 15.22 17.47
C ALA A 234 4.64 13.83 17.56
N LEU A 235 4.25 13.03 18.56
CA LEU A 235 4.75 11.66 18.72
C LEU A 235 4.24 10.74 17.60
N GLN A 236 2.97 10.85 17.24
CA GLN A 236 2.38 10.08 16.14
C GLN A 236 3.04 10.43 14.81
N LEU A 237 3.25 11.73 14.56
CA LEU A 237 3.96 12.20 13.35
C LEU A 237 5.40 11.70 13.31
N LEU A 238 6.12 11.70 14.44
CA LEU A 238 7.48 11.17 14.51
C LEU A 238 7.53 9.67 14.21
N VAL A 239 6.65 8.88 14.82
CA VAL A 239 6.56 7.43 14.57
C VAL A 239 6.23 7.16 13.11
N LEU A 240 5.23 7.86 12.57
CA LEU A 240 4.85 7.76 11.17
C LEU A 240 6.02 8.09 10.23
N LEU A 241 6.75 9.17 10.52
CA LEU A 241 7.91 9.58 9.73
C LEU A 241 9.01 8.50 9.75
N VAL A 242 9.32 7.93 10.92
CA VAL A 242 10.33 6.87 11.03
C VAL A 242 9.92 5.64 10.22
N VAL A 243 8.69 5.18 10.36
CA VAL A 243 8.15 4.03 9.60
C VAL A 243 8.20 4.32 8.10
N LEU A 244 7.72 5.49 7.69
CA LEU A 244 7.71 5.93 6.30
C LEU A 244 9.12 5.97 5.70
N VAL A 245 10.09 6.55 6.40
CA VAL A 245 11.47 6.62 5.92
C VAL A 245 12.06 5.22 5.74
N LEU A 246 11.85 4.31 6.69
CA LEU A 246 12.34 2.93 6.58
C LEU A 246 11.69 2.19 5.41
N GLU A 247 10.38 2.33 5.27
CA GLU A 247 9.60 1.68 4.21
C GLU A 247 10.00 2.21 2.83
N LEU A 248 9.95 3.51 2.61
CA LEU A 248 10.32 4.14 1.34
C LEU A 248 11.77 3.84 0.96
N THR A 249 12.70 3.90 1.93
CA THR A 249 14.11 3.57 1.64
C THR A 249 14.25 2.13 1.13
N SER A 250 13.48 1.18 1.68
CA SER A 250 13.51 -0.21 1.22
C SER A 250 13.09 -0.35 -0.25
N TYR A 251 12.02 0.33 -0.66
CA TYR A 251 11.59 0.34 -2.06
C TYR A 251 12.62 1.02 -2.98
N PHE A 252 13.18 2.14 -2.54
CA PHE A 252 14.17 2.88 -3.32
C PHE A 252 15.45 2.06 -3.57
N LEU A 253 15.85 1.24 -2.60
CA LEU A 253 16.97 0.33 -2.77
C LEU A 253 16.70 -0.76 -3.82
N VAL A 254 15.48 -1.26 -3.91
CA VAL A 254 15.09 -2.22 -4.97
C VAL A 254 15.15 -1.55 -6.35
N VAL A 255 14.62 -0.33 -6.46
CA VAL A 255 14.68 0.47 -7.70
C VAL A 255 16.15 0.76 -8.09
N ALA A 256 16.99 1.14 -7.11
CA ALA A 256 18.43 1.35 -7.33
C ALA A 256 19.12 0.06 -7.82
N GLY A 257 18.69 -1.12 -7.34
CA GLY A 257 19.15 -2.42 -7.84
C GLY A 257 18.93 -2.57 -9.34
N GLY A 258 17.76 -2.19 -9.84
CA GLY A 258 17.48 -2.14 -11.28
C GLY A 258 18.41 -1.18 -12.04
N GLY A 259 18.69 -0.02 -11.44
CA GLY A 259 19.66 0.94 -12.00
C GLY A 259 21.08 0.38 -12.04
N MET A 260 21.50 -0.38 -11.03
CA MET A 260 22.80 -1.06 -11.04
C MET A 260 22.87 -2.13 -12.15
N LEU A 261 21.78 -2.86 -12.39
CA LEU A 261 21.69 -3.80 -13.49
C LEU A 261 21.84 -3.09 -14.84
N LEU A 262 21.09 -2.01 -15.04
CA LEU A 262 21.20 -1.17 -16.24
C LEU A 262 22.62 -0.66 -16.46
N ALA A 263 23.25 -0.12 -15.41
CA ALA A 263 24.64 0.37 -15.48
C ALA A 263 25.63 -0.74 -15.82
N THR A 264 25.39 -1.96 -15.36
CA THR A 264 26.21 -3.13 -15.68
C THR A 264 26.06 -3.54 -17.14
N VAL A 265 24.82 -3.59 -17.66
CA VAL A 265 24.54 -3.88 -19.07
C VAL A 265 25.14 -2.81 -19.99
N TRP A 266 25.02 -1.55 -19.60
CA TRP A 266 25.59 -0.44 -20.36
C TRP A 266 27.12 -0.53 -20.50
N ARG A 267 27.82 -0.95 -19.43
CA ARG A 267 29.30 -1.02 -19.41
C ARG A 267 29.88 -2.30 -20.01
N HIS A 268 29.19 -3.42 -19.81
CA HIS A 268 29.72 -4.77 -20.08
C HIS A 268 28.86 -5.59 -21.01
N GLY A 269 27.77 -5.04 -21.53
CA GLY A 269 26.77 -5.76 -22.29
C GLY A 269 26.04 -6.82 -21.45
N PHE A 270 25.18 -7.60 -22.09
CA PHE A 270 24.42 -8.67 -21.43
C PHE A 270 25.30 -9.80 -20.87
N ALA A 271 26.52 -9.99 -21.40
CA ALA A 271 27.47 -11.01 -20.91
C ALA A 271 27.97 -10.72 -19.47
N GLY A 272 27.88 -9.48 -18.99
CA GLY A 272 28.23 -9.10 -17.62
C GLY A 272 27.27 -9.61 -16.54
N ILE A 273 26.03 -9.91 -16.89
CA ILE A 273 24.99 -10.33 -15.94
C ILE A 273 25.29 -11.68 -15.29
N PRO A 274 25.61 -12.76 -16.03
CA PRO A 274 25.87 -14.09 -15.44
C PRO A 274 27.05 -14.11 -14.48
N ALA A 275 28.07 -13.30 -14.74
CA ALA A 275 29.24 -13.22 -13.87
C ALA A 275 28.89 -12.62 -12.50
N ARG A 276 28.05 -11.58 -12.47
CA ARG A 276 27.58 -10.98 -11.21
C ARG A 276 26.53 -11.82 -10.49
N PHE A 277 25.67 -12.53 -11.22
CA PHE A 277 24.73 -13.47 -10.61
C PHE A 277 25.45 -14.62 -9.91
N ARG A 278 26.54 -15.11 -10.48
CA ARG A 278 27.43 -16.11 -9.83
C ARG A 278 28.08 -15.56 -8.57
N GLN A 279 28.50 -14.30 -8.54
CA GLN A 279 29.02 -13.64 -7.35
C GLN A 279 27.98 -13.49 -6.22
N LEU A 280 26.69 -13.32 -6.58
CA LEU A 280 25.61 -13.22 -5.60
C LEU A 280 25.21 -14.57 -4.99
N LEU A 281 25.47 -15.68 -5.72
CA LEU A 281 25.12 -17.05 -5.31
C LEU A 281 26.27 -17.80 -4.63
N SER A 282 27.51 -17.33 -4.75
CA SER A 282 28.69 -17.85 -4.07
C SER A 282 28.94 -17.18 -2.72
#